data_230717cb626c1214033fa0da7d3aff3e
#
_entry.id   230717cb626c1214033fa0da7d3aff3e
#
_cell.length_a   1.000
_cell.length_b   1.000
_cell.length_c   1.000
_cell.angle_alpha   90.00
_cell.angle_beta   90.00
_cell.angle_gamma   90.00
#
_symmetry.space_group_name_H-M   'P 1'
#
loop_
_entity.id
_entity.type
_entity.pdbx_description
1 polymer ?
#
loop_
_entity_poly.entity_id
_entity_poly.type
_entity_poly.pdbx_seq_one_letter_code
_entity_poly.pdbx_strand_id
1 'polypeptide(L)'
;ITYMRTDSLRLSEDALAAAGEFITSRYGKEYYYGKPRRYKAKSGAQDAHEAIRPSIVTLTPERVKKSLTNEQYRLYRLIWGRFTASQMANAIYDNVVIDVRSDKYLFRANNSELRFAGYTAVYEESADETTAGQKKPLPDLREGEPVDLLKLEREQQFTNPPPRYTEATLIRAMEEKGIGRPSTYAPTISTITAREYVVKEGRYLRPTALGEVVTKLMEERFPDIVDLKFTANMEEELDEVESGKCDWKDLLSKFYTGFEDSYE
;
A
#
# COMPACT_ATOMS: atom_id res chain seq x y z
N ILE A 1 -7.48 0.12 -19.54
CA ILE A 1 -6.77 -0.72 -18.57
C ILE A 1 -7.28 -2.16 -18.65
N THR A 2 -6.50 -3.11 -18.13
CA THR A 2 -6.93 -4.49 -17.92
C THR A 2 -8.10 -4.56 -16.94
N TYR A 3 -8.74 -5.72 -16.83
CA TYR A 3 -9.83 -5.94 -15.88
C TYR A 3 -9.34 -5.66 -14.45
N MET A 4 -10.14 -4.90 -13.69
CA MET A 4 -9.74 -4.45 -12.35
C MET A 4 -9.96 -5.56 -11.31
N ARG A 5 -8.88 -6.29 -11.00
CA ARG A 5 -8.80 -7.24 -9.91
C ARG A 5 -7.42 -7.14 -9.25
N THR A 6 -7.37 -7.01 -7.93
CA THR A 6 -6.15 -6.62 -7.19
C THR A 6 -5.35 -7.81 -6.64
N ASP A 7 -5.77 -9.04 -6.88
CA ASP A 7 -5.13 -10.26 -6.38
C ASP A 7 -4.00 -10.79 -7.26
N SER A 8 -3.97 -10.42 -8.55
CA SER A 8 -2.95 -10.89 -9.48
C SER A 8 -1.84 -9.87 -9.72
N LEU A 9 -0.60 -10.35 -9.72
CA LEU A 9 0.60 -9.60 -10.11
C LEU A 9 1.17 -10.09 -11.45
N ARG A 10 0.49 -11.02 -12.14
CA ARG A 10 0.91 -11.58 -13.41
C ARG A 10 0.79 -10.55 -14.52
N LEU A 11 1.79 -10.50 -15.39
CA LEU A 11 1.81 -9.68 -16.60
C LEU A 11 2.03 -10.57 -17.81
N SER A 12 1.36 -10.28 -18.93
CA SER A 12 1.59 -10.97 -20.20
C SER A 12 2.97 -10.66 -20.78
N GLU A 13 3.52 -11.58 -21.54
CA GLU A 13 4.83 -11.40 -22.21
C GLU A 13 4.82 -10.17 -23.13
N ASP A 14 3.75 -9.97 -23.87
CA ASP A 14 3.58 -8.82 -24.77
C ASP A 14 3.62 -7.49 -24.00
N ALA A 15 2.97 -7.44 -22.82
CA ALA A 15 2.99 -6.25 -21.98
C ALA A 15 4.38 -5.96 -21.41
N LEU A 16 5.10 -7.02 -21.02
CA LEU A 16 6.48 -6.91 -20.51
C LEU A 16 7.44 -6.43 -21.62
N ALA A 17 7.33 -6.98 -22.83
CA ALA A 17 8.11 -6.56 -23.99
C ALA A 17 7.82 -5.10 -24.36
N ALA A 18 6.54 -4.74 -24.52
CA ALA A 18 6.13 -3.38 -24.85
C ALA A 18 6.58 -2.33 -23.79
N ALA A 19 6.57 -2.72 -22.50
CA ALA A 19 7.08 -1.84 -21.44
C ALA A 19 8.60 -1.65 -21.56
N GLY A 20 9.37 -2.71 -21.84
CA GLY A 20 10.81 -2.63 -22.04
C GLY A 20 11.21 -1.73 -23.21
N GLU A 21 10.53 -1.89 -24.35
CA GLU A 21 10.73 -1.05 -25.54
C GLU A 21 10.37 0.42 -25.26
N PHE A 22 9.23 0.64 -24.62
CA PHE A 22 8.77 2.00 -24.26
C PHE A 22 9.75 2.69 -23.31
N ILE A 23 10.18 2.03 -22.24
CA ILE A 23 11.13 2.59 -21.27
C ILE A 23 12.46 2.91 -21.97
N THR A 24 13.00 1.98 -22.72
CA THR A 24 14.28 2.18 -23.42
C THR A 24 14.22 3.32 -24.43
N SER A 25 13.13 3.43 -25.19
CA SER A 25 12.97 4.49 -26.20
C SER A 25 12.70 5.87 -25.59
N ARG A 26 11.99 5.93 -24.47
CA ARG A 26 11.54 7.21 -23.88
C ARG A 26 12.49 7.78 -22.84
N TYR A 27 13.12 6.91 -22.01
CA TYR A 27 13.94 7.32 -20.88
C TYR A 27 15.42 6.96 -21.04
N GLY A 28 15.75 6.01 -21.90
CA GLY A 28 17.09 5.48 -22.09
C GLY A 28 17.23 4.05 -21.58
N LYS A 29 18.25 3.36 -22.11
CA LYS A 29 18.50 1.95 -21.79
C LYS A 29 18.82 1.74 -20.28
N GLU A 30 19.42 2.69 -19.65
CA GLU A 30 19.79 2.69 -18.23
C GLU A 30 18.57 2.73 -17.30
N TYR A 31 17.42 3.23 -17.79
CA TYR A 31 16.15 3.23 -17.05
C TYR A 31 15.40 1.90 -17.13
N TYR A 32 15.72 1.02 -18.05
CA TYR A 32 15.13 -0.30 -18.10
C TYR A 32 15.89 -1.25 -17.16
N TYR A 33 15.19 -2.11 -16.42
CA TYR A 33 15.81 -3.06 -15.49
C TYR A 33 16.75 -4.09 -16.15
N GLY A 34 16.79 -4.12 -17.48
CA GLY A 34 17.63 -5.03 -18.27
C GLY A 34 16.98 -6.36 -18.63
N LYS A 35 15.91 -6.73 -17.93
CA LYS A 35 15.08 -7.91 -18.21
C LYS A 35 13.67 -7.69 -17.66
N PRO A 36 12.67 -8.42 -18.16
CA PRO A 36 11.32 -8.37 -17.60
C PRO A 36 11.31 -8.72 -16.11
N ARG A 37 10.75 -7.83 -15.28
CA ARG A 37 10.57 -8.09 -13.84
C ARG A 37 9.24 -8.80 -13.63
N ARG A 38 9.30 -9.94 -12.96
CA ARG A 38 8.12 -10.73 -12.59
C ARG A 38 7.99 -10.74 -11.09
N TYR A 39 6.77 -10.58 -10.62
CA TYR A 39 6.44 -10.56 -9.20
C TYR A 39 5.69 -11.85 -8.87
N LYS A 40 6.01 -12.44 -7.72
CA LYS A 40 5.28 -13.62 -7.24
C LYS A 40 3.89 -13.20 -6.77
N ALA A 41 2.88 -13.90 -7.25
CA ALA A 41 1.53 -13.77 -6.69
C ALA A 41 1.51 -14.28 -5.24
N LYS A 42 0.61 -13.73 -4.42
CA LYS A 42 0.32 -14.28 -3.09
C LYS A 42 -0.32 -15.67 -3.26
N SER A 43 -0.14 -16.53 -2.26
CA SER A 43 -0.83 -17.83 -2.22
C SER A 43 -2.35 -17.58 -2.24
N GLY A 44 -3.07 -18.28 -3.11
CA GLY A 44 -4.52 -18.12 -3.29
C GLY A 44 -4.95 -17.17 -4.41
N ALA A 45 -4.01 -16.50 -5.12
CA ALA A 45 -4.36 -15.72 -6.31
C ALA A 45 -4.81 -16.66 -7.44
N GLN A 46 -5.97 -16.38 -8.04
CA GLN A 46 -6.43 -17.11 -9.21
C GLN A 46 -5.55 -16.77 -10.42
N ASP A 47 -4.89 -17.78 -10.99
CA ASP A 47 -3.95 -17.62 -12.11
C ASP A 47 -4.58 -17.10 -13.43
N ALA A 48 -5.92 -17.05 -13.47
CA ALA A 48 -6.67 -16.60 -14.64
C ALA A 48 -6.61 -15.07 -14.87
N HIS A 49 -6.24 -14.28 -13.84
CA HIS A 49 -6.27 -12.82 -13.91
C HIS A 49 -4.89 -12.23 -14.20
N GLU A 50 -4.89 -11.08 -14.85
CA GLU A 50 -3.71 -10.25 -15.09
C GLU A 50 -3.71 -9.05 -14.13
N ALA A 51 -2.51 -8.55 -13.78
CA ALA A 51 -2.35 -7.34 -12.99
C ALA A 51 -3.02 -6.13 -13.66
N ILE A 52 -3.46 -5.16 -12.86
CA ILE A 52 -4.04 -3.92 -13.36
C ILE A 52 -2.93 -3.09 -14.02
N ARG A 53 -3.08 -2.84 -15.31
CA ARG A 53 -2.13 -2.08 -16.13
C ARG A 53 -2.82 -1.34 -17.27
N PRO A 54 -2.16 -0.35 -17.90
CA PRO A 54 -2.65 0.19 -19.17
C PRO A 54 -2.64 -0.91 -20.25
N SER A 55 -3.67 -0.94 -21.10
CA SER A 55 -3.74 -1.88 -22.22
C SER A 55 -2.63 -1.58 -23.24
N ILE A 56 -2.29 -0.31 -23.41
CA ILE A 56 -1.26 0.19 -24.32
C ILE A 56 -0.36 1.16 -23.56
N VAL A 57 0.89 0.76 -23.29
CA VAL A 57 1.83 1.57 -22.48
C VAL A 57 2.21 2.90 -23.13
N THR A 58 2.21 2.96 -24.47
CA THR A 58 2.53 4.18 -25.22
C THR A 58 1.43 5.27 -25.15
N LEU A 59 0.25 4.93 -24.63
CA LEU A 59 -0.79 5.89 -24.27
C LEU A 59 -0.46 6.49 -22.90
N THR A 60 0.51 7.41 -22.88
CA THR A 60 0.90 8.09 -21.62
C THR A 60 -0.26 8.91 -21.05
N PRO A 61 -0.26 9.18 -19.72
CA PRO A 61 -1.31 10.01 -19.11
C PRO A 61 -1.56 11.32 -19.84
N GLU A 62 -0.49 11.99 -20.30
CA GLU A 62 -0.59 13.26 -21.02
C GLU A 62 -1.34 13.12 -22.36
N ARG A 63 -1.12 12.02 -23.06
CA ARG A 63 -1.79 11.75 -24.36
C ARG A 63 -3.28 11.51 -24.23
N VAL A 64 -3.70 10.87 -23.14
CA VAL A 64 -5.11 10.49 -22.90
C VAL A 64 -5.89 11.52 -22.07
N LYS A 65 -5.21 12.54 -21.53
CA LYS A 65 -5.80 13.53 -20.61
C LYS A 65 -7.09 14.16 -21.13
N LYS A 66 -7.15 14.49 -22.41
CA LYS A 66 -8.31 15.12 -23.04
C LYS A 66 -9.51 14.19 -23.22
N SER A 67 -9.29 12.88 -23.14
CA SER A 67 -10.32 11.84 -23.34
C SER A 67 -10.85 11.27 -22.02
N LEU A 68 -10.38 11.78 -20.88
CA LEU A 68 -10.70 11.27 -19.55
C LEU A 68 -11.26 12.41 -18.68
N THR A 69 -12.16 12.04 -17.73
CA THR A 69 -12.51 12.95 -16.65
C THR A 69 -11.30 13.14 -15.71
N ASN A 70 -11.35 14.15 -14.83
CA ASN A 70 -10.26 14.40 -13.88
C ASN A 70 -9.99 13.21 -12.96
N GLU A 71 -11.03 12.51 -12.52
CA GLU A 71 -10.91 11.33 -11.66
C GLU A 71 -10.31 10.14 -12.41
N GLN A 72 -10.82 9.88 -13.63
CA GLN A 72 -10.27 8.85 -14.51
C GLN A 72 -8.81 9.12 -14.85
N TYR A 73 -8.47 10.40 -15.11
CA TYR A 73 -7.09 10.79 -15.40
C TYR A 73 -6.14 10.52 -14.21
N ARG A 74 -6.57 10.87 -12.99
CA ARG A 74 -5.77 10.63 -11.78
C ARG A 74 -5.55 9.13 -11.56
N LEU A 75 -6.59 8.33 -11.69
CA LEU A 75 -6.51 6.88 -11.57
C LEU A 75 -5.64 6.27 -12.67
N TYR A 76 -5.85 6.67 -13.92
CA TYR A 76 -5.05 6.19 -15.05
C TYR A 76 -3.57 6.52 -14.87
N ARG A 77 -3.25 7.74 -14.45
CA ARG A 77 -1.87 8.18 -14.18
C ARG A 77 -1.20 7.31 -13.11
N LEU A 78 -1.93 6.98 -12.04
CA LEU A 78 -1.44 6.10 -10.99
C LEU A 78 -1.15 4.69 -11.53
N ILE A 79 -2.09 4.09 -12.24
CA ILE A 79 -1.97 2.74 -12.82
C ILE A 79 -0.82 2.70 -13.83
N TRP A 80 -0.78 3.66 -14.75
CA TRP A 80 0.26 3.75 -15.78
C TRP A 80 1.65 3.94 -15.14
N GLY A 81 1.76 4.86 -14.18
CA GLY A 81 3.01 5.13 -13.47
C GLY A 81 3.49 3.90 -12.72
N ARG A 82 2.62 3.24 -11.96
CA ARG A 82 2.97 2.02 -11.20
C ARG A 82 3.41 0.88 -12.12
N PHE A 83 2.68 0.63 -13.21
CA PHE A 83 3.04 -0.39 -14.19
C PHE A 83 4.40 -0.10 -14.82
N THR A 84 4.61 1.13 -15.35
CA THR A 84 5.87 1.51 -15.98
C THR A 84 7.05 1.41 -15.00
N ALA A 85 6.89 1.98 -13.80
CA ALA A 85 7.89 1.91 -12.73
C ALA A 85 8.25 0.48 -12.35
N SER A 86 7.30 -0.46 -12.40
CA SER A 86 7.54 -1.88 -12.07
C SER A 86 8.56 -2.55 -12.98
N GLN A 87 8.76 -2.03 -14.19
CA GLN A 87 9.71 -2.56 -15.19
C GLN A 87 10.99 -1.70 -15.31
N MET A 88 11.06 -0.58 -14.57
CA MET A 88 12.22 0.33 -14.59
C MET A 88 13.32 -0.12 -13.63
N ALA A 89 14.53 0.42 -13.86
CA ALA A 89 15.68 0.27 -12.98
C ALA A 89 15.41 0.90 -11.61
N ASN A 90 16.08 0.42 -10.59
CA ASN A 90 16.00 0.98 -9.23
C ASN A 90 16.54 2.41 -9.19
N ALA A 91 15.95 3.23 -8.34
CA ALA A 91 16.56 4.51 -7.96
C ALA A 91 17.83 4.26 -7.13
N ILE A 92 18.83 5.12 -7.29
CA ILE A 92 20.11 5.05 -6.56
C ILE A 92 20.23 6.32 -5.73
N TYR A 93 20.49 6.13 -4.43
CA TYR A 93 20.71 7.21 -3.49
C TYR A 93 22.10 7.11 -2.89
N ASP A 94 22.79 8.22 -2.80
CA ASP A 94 24.01 8.35 -2.02
C ASP A 94 23.62 8.78 -0.60
N ASN A 95 23.95 7.93 0.38
CA ASN A 95 23.65 8.19 1.77
C ASN A 95 24.90 8.68 2.48
N VAL A 96 24.84 9.91 3.00
CA VAL A 96 25.92 10.52 3.77
C VAL A 96 25.54 10.54 5.24
N VAL A 97 26.42 10.05 6.09
CA VAL A 97 26.28 10.13 7.55
C VAL A 97 27.51 10.87 8.08
N ILE A 98 27.28 11.95 8.81
CA ILE A 98 28.33 12.72 9.47
C ILE A 98 28.18 12.53 10.97
N ASP A 99 29.22 12.01 11.61
CA ASP A 99 29.31 11.86 13.06
C ASP A 99 30.31 12.90 13.62
N VAL A 100 29.79 13.86 14.35
CA VAL A 100 30.62 14.86 15.04
C VAL A 100 30.74 14.46 16.50
N ARG A 101 31.96 14.27 16.97
CA ARG A 101 32.26 13.91 18.35
C ARG A 101 32.76 15.13 19.14
N SER A 102 32.17 15.35 20.31
CA SER A 102 32.62 16.34 21.26
C SER A 102 32.67 15.69 22.66
N ASP A 103 33.84 15.40 23.15
CA ASP A 103 34.06 14.65 24.38
C ASP A 103 33.30 13.30 24.37
N LYS A 104 32.39 13.10 25.29
CA LYS A 104 31.52 11.88 25.39
C LYS A 104 30.27 11.93 24.52
N TYR A 105 29.97 13.04 23.86
CA TYR A 105 28.77 13.21 23.06
C TYR A 105 29.03 12.95 21.57
N LEU A 106 28.08 12.30 20.92
CA LEU A 106 28.08 12.07 19.50
C LEU A 106 26.84 12.72 18.87
N PHE A 107 27.10 13.63 17.93
CA PHE A 107 26.05 14.26 17.12
C PHE A 107 26.04 13.64 15.74
N ARG A 108 24.89 13.13 15.31
CA ARG A 108 24.76 12.48 14.01
C ARG A 108 23.83 13.25 13.10
N ALA A 109 24.31 13.59 11.92
CA ALA A 109 23.52 14.09 10.81
C ALA A 109 23.51 13.06 9.67
N ASN A 110 22.39 12.89 9.01
CA ASN A 110 22.29 12.03 7.83
C ASN A 110 21.55 12.74 6.70
N ASN A 111 21.95 12.48 5.49
CA ASN A 111 21.26 12.92 4.27
C ASN A 111 21.28 11.82 3.23
N SER A 112 20.26 11.82 2.37
CA SER A 112 20.16 10.91 1.24
C SER A 112 19.93 11.75 -0.01
N GLU A 113 20.85 11.71 -0.95
CA GLU A 113 20.79 12.46 -2.20
C GLU A 113 20.50 11.52 -3.36
N LEU A 114 19.57 11.89 -4.22
CA LEU A 114 19.19 11.10 -5.37
C LEU A 114 20.27 11.22 -6.46
N ARG A 115 21.01 10.13 -6.69
CA ARG A 115 22.04 10.06 -7.73
C ARG A 115 21.49 9.64 -9.10
N PHE A 116 20.53 8.69 -9.10
CA PHE A 116 19.87 8.20 -10.29
C PHE A 116 18.40 7.97 -10.00
N ALA A 117 17.53 8.60 -10.79
CA ALA A 117 16.10 8.57 -10.52
C ALA A 117 15.48 7.18 -10.72
N GLY A 118 15.94 6.40 -11.70
CA GLY A 118 15.34 5.11 -11.99
C GLY A 118 13.82 5.18 -12.10
N TYR A 119 13.10 4.32 -11.39
CA TYR A 119 11.63 4.27 -11.42
C TYR A 119 10.95 5.53 -10.84
N THR A 120 11.63 6.31 -9.99
CA THR A 120 11.05 7.53 -9.41
C THR A 120 10.83 8.63 -10.44
N ALA A 121 11.44 8.51 -11.63
CA ALA A 121 11.17 9.42 -12.75
C ALA A 121 9.70 9.38 -13.23
N VAL A 122 8.96 8.31 -12.94
CA VAL A 122 7.57 8.14 -13.38
C VAL A 122 6.59 7.87 -12.23
N TYR A 123 7.08 7.42 -11.09
CA TYR A 123 6.25 7.03 -9.97
C TYR A 123 6.94 7.33 -8.64
N GLU A 124 6.34 8.21 -7.87
CA GLU A 124 6.67 8.40 -6.46
C GLU A 124 5.52 7.86 -5.63
N GLU A 125 5.83 6.95 -4.73
CA GLU A 125 4.86 6.48 -3.75
C GLU A 125 4.53 7.64 -2.82
N SER A 126 3.23 7.92 -2.62
CA SER A 126 2.81 8.94 -1.66
C SER A 126 3.33 8.52 -0.29
N ALA A 127 4.39 9.16 0.17
CA ALA A 127 4.93 8.91 1.50
C ALA A 127 3.82 9.20 2.53
N ASP A 128 3.53 8.25 3.39
CA ASP A 128 2.84 8.55 4.63
C ASP A 128 3.70 9.60 5.35
N GLU A 129 3.12 10.73 5.69
CA GLU A 129 3.73 12.03 6.09
C GLU A 129 4.85 12.01 7.16
N THR A 130 5.34 10.88 7.55
CA THR A 130 6.37 10.75 8.59
C THR A 130 7.80 11.10 8.15
N THR A 131 8.05 11.35 6.85
CA THR A 131 9.43 11.53 6.35
C THR A 131 9.65 12.73 5.42
N ALA A 132 8.64 13.58 5.17
CA ALA A 132 8.75 14.72 4.26
C ALA A 132 9.30 16.00 4.92
N GLY A 133 10.32 15.91 5.78
CA GLY A 133 11.17 17.04 6.07
C GLY A 133 12.15 17.22 4.92
N GLN A 134 12.14 18.37 4.22
CA GLN A 134 13.23 18.73 3.31
C GLN A 134 14.53 18.74 4.11
N LYS A 135 15.28 17.63 4.02
CA LYS A 135 16.60 17.56 4.63
C LYS A 135 17.50 18.52 3.86
N LYS A 136 18.06 19.50 4.56
CA LYS A 136 19.08 20.39 3.98
C LYS A 136 20.28 19.54 3.57
N PRO A 137 20.94 19.86 2.45
CA PRO A 137 22.17 19.18 2.07
C PRO A 137 23.20 19.30 3.19
N LEU A 138 23.91 18.23 3.48
CA LEU A 138 25.01 18.24 4.44
C LEU A 138 26.24 18.91 3.80
N PRO A 139 27.07 19.61 4.59
CA PRO A 139 28.34 20.13 4.11
C PRO A 139 29.28 19.00 3.74
N ASP A 140 30.19 19.27 2.80
CA ASP A 140 31.27 18.37 2.45
C ASP A 140 32.40 18.51 3.52
N LEU A 141 32.47 17.54 4.43
CA LEU A 141 33.44 17.48 5.53
C LEU A 141 34.37 16.28 5.34
N ARG A 142 35.61 16.44 5.75
CA ARG A 142 36.61 15.37 5.76
C ARG A 142 36.71 14.74 7.15
N GLU A 143 37.11 13.47 7.18
CA GLU A 143 37.35 12.80 8.45
C GLU A 143 38.48 13.50 9.24
N GLY A 144 38.19 13.77 10.52
CA GLY A 144 39.08 14.50 11.41
C GLY A 144 39.08 16.03 11.26
N GLU A 145 38.22 16.58 10.39
CA GLU A 145 38.08 18.03 10.26
C GLU A 145 37.41 18.62 11.50
N PRO A 146 37.98 19.64 12.15
CA PRO A 146 37.36 20.30 13.27
C PRO A 146 36.21 21.19 12.82
N VAL A 147 35.10 21.14 13.58
CA VAL A 147 33.93 21.98 13.35
C VAL A 147 33.59 22.78 14.60
N ASP A 148 33.20 24.05 14.42
CA ASP A 148 32.87 24.94 15.50
C ASP A 148 31.37 24.79 15.90
N LEU A 149 31.13 24.72 17.23
CA LEU A 149 29.78 24.72 17.76
C LEU A 149 29.22 26.16 17.77
N LEU A 150 28.33 26.48 16.86
CA LEU A 150 27.69 27.79 16.78
C LEU A 150 26.54 27.93 17.76
N LYS A 151 25.71 26.90 17.89
CA LYS A 151 24.51 26.89 18.73
C LYS A 151 24.13 25.45 19.10
N LEU A 152 23.70 25.26 20.35
CA LEU A 152 23.07 24.04 20.83
C LEU A 152 21.60 24.31 21.16
N GLU A 153 20.70 23.73 20.40
CA GLU A 153 19.27 23.77 20.66
C GLU A 153 18.84 22.45 21.31
N ARG A 154 18.02 22.57 22.36
CA ARG A 154 17.47 21.41 23.05
C ARG A 154 15.96 21.42 22.83
N GLU A 155 15.43 20.35 22.27
CA GLU A 155 14.01 20.17 22.07
C GLU A 155 13.56 18.84 22.69
N GLN A 156 12.52 18.90 23.48
CA GLN A 156 11.91 17.68 24.01
C GLN A 156 11.00 17.09 22.93
N GLN A 157 11.31 15.87 22.51
CA GLN A 157 10.50 15.10 21.55
C GLN A 157 9.72 14.03 22.29
N PHE A 158 8.48 13.81 21.85
CA PHE A 158 7.63 12.73 22.35
C PHE A 158 7.34 11.75 21.20
N THR A 159 7.25 10.48 21.53
CA THR A 159 6.77 9.48 20.56
C THR A 159 5.30 9.73 20.25
N ASN A 160 4.96 9.68 18.97
CA ASN A 160 3.57 9.78 18.56
C ASN A 160 2.89 8.39 18.66
N PRO A 161 1.61 8.33 19.03
CA PRO A 161 0.84 7.10 18.92
C PRO A 161 0.74 6.67 17.43
N PRO A 162 0.42 5.38 17.18
CA PRO A 162 0.12 4.94 15.82
C PRO A 162 -0.97 5.85 15.20
N PRO A 163 -0.83 6.23 13.92
CA PRO A 163 -1.84 7.04 13.25
C PRO A 163 -3.15 6.27 13.11
N ARG A 164 -4.27 6.99 13.04
CA ARG A 164 -5.55 6.39 12.69
C ARG A 164 -5.49 5.79 11.28
N TYR A 165 -6.33 4.82 11.01
CA TYR A 165 -6.44 4.23 9.68
C TYR A 165 -6.92 5.25 8.66
N THR A 166 -6.31 5.20 7.49
CA THR A 166 -6.89 5.70 6.24
C THR A 166 -7.65 4.56 5.57
N GLU A 167 -8.45 4.84 4.53
CA GLU A 167 -9.09 3.76 3.75
C GLU A 167 -8.04 2.77 3.22
N ALA A 168 -6.91 3.26 2.71
CA ALA A 168 -5.85 2.41 2.19
C ALA A 168 -5.17 1.56 3.27
N THR A 169 -4.86 2.13 4.43
CA THR A 169 -4.21 1.37 5.52
C THR A 169 -5.18 0.42 6.20
N LEU A 170 -6.49 0.71 6.22
CA LEU A 170 -7.51 -0.21 6.70
C LEU A 170 -7.64 -1.42 5.76
N ILE A 171 -7.70 -1.19 4.44
CA ILE A 171 -7.71 -2.29 3.45
C ILE A 171 -6.46 -3.16 3.60
N ARG A 172 -5.28 -2.55 3.74
CA ARG A 172 -4.04 -3.29 3.98
C ARG A 172 -4.12 -4.17 5.23
N ALA A 173 -4.62 -3.61 6.34
CA ALA A 173 -4.78 -4.36 7.59
C ALA A 173 -5.79 -5.51 7.45
N MET A 174 -6.90 -5.31 6.71
CA MET A 174 -7.84 -6.38 6.39
C MET A 174 -7.18 -7.49 5.57
N GLU A 175 -6.45 -7.11 4.52
CA GLU A 175 -5.72 -8.05 3.66
C GLU A 175 -4.66 -8.86 4.44
N GLU A 176 -3.86 -8.20 5.28
CA GLU A 176 -2.83 -8.83 6.10
C GLU A 176 -3.42 -9.83 7.13
N LYS A 177 -4.64 -9.59 7.57
CA LYS A 177 -5.37 -10.44 8.51
C LYS A 177 -6.27 -11.49 7.84
N GLY A 178 -6.32 -11.53 6.49
CA GLY A 178 -7.17 -12.45 5.74
C GLY A 178 -8.66 -12.10 5.77
N ILE A 179 -9.03 -10.88 6.16
CA ILE A 179 -10.42 -10.41 6.30
C ILE A 179 -10.87 -9.79 4.99
N GLY A 180 -11.87 -10.36 4.36
CA GLY A 180 -12.42 -9.91 3.08
C GLY A 180 -11.59 -10.34 1.87
N ARG A 181 -12.05 -9.93 0.71
CA ARG A 181 -11.43 -10.22 -0.61
C ARG A 181 -11.45 -8.93 -1.44
N PRO A 182 -10.73 -8.86 -2.57
CA PRO A 182 -10.69 -7.67 -3.43
C PRO A 182 -12.08 -7.10 -3.78
N SER A 183 -13.09 -7.95 -3.91
CA SER A 183 -14.47 -7.56 -4.21
C SER A 183 -15.22 -6.96 -3.01
N THR A 184 -14.79 -7.20 -1.78
CA THR A 184 -15.50 -6.80 -0.56
C THR A 184 -14.86 -5.65 0.21
N TYR A 185 -13.58 -5.32 -0.03
CA TYR A 185 -12.90 -4.25 0.72
C TYR A 185 -13.59 -2.90 0.59
N ALA A 186 -13.83 -2.43 -0.64
CA ALA A 186 -14.47 -1.14 -0.86
C ALA A 186 -15.93 -1.11 -0.37
N PRO A 187 -16.78 -2.14 -0.64
CA PRO A 187 -18.12 -2.24 -0.05
C PRO A 187 -18.12 -2.18 1.47
N THR A 188 -17.18 -2.84 2.15
CA THR A 188 -17.08 -2.82 3.62
C THR A 188 -16.86 -1.39 4.13
N ILE A 189 -15.88 -0.66 3.56
CA ILE A 189 -15.61 0.73 3.95
C ILE A 189 -16.82 1.62 3.67
N SER A 190 -17.45 1.46 2.51
CA SER A 190 -18.66 2.21 2.16
C SER A 190 -19.79 1.94 3.16
N THR A 191 -19.98 0.69 3.58
CA THR A 191 -21.03 0.29 4.52
C THR A 191 -20.80 0.90 5.90
N ILE A 192 -19.61 0.80 6.48
CA ILE A 192 -19.34 1.35 7.81
C ILE A 192 -19.43 2.88 7.85
N THR A 193 -19.10 3.54 6.72
CA THR A 193 -19.24 4.99 6.57
C THR A 193 -20.70 5.39 6.38
N ALA A 194 -21.46 4.69 5.52
CA ALA A 194 -22.87 4.97 5.27
C ALA A 194 -23.75 4.74 6.50
N ARG A 195 -23.38 3.80 7.37
CA ARG A 195 -24.03 3.53 8.65
C ARG A 195 -23.56 4.47 9.77
N GLU A 196 -22.73 5.41 9.45
CA GLU A 196 -22.16 6.38 10.41
C GLU A 196 -21.42 5.72 11.59
N TYR A 197 -20.90 4.49 11.42
CA TYR A 197 -20.06 3.86 12.44
C TYR A 197 -18.66 4.50 12.48
N VAL A 198 -18.22 5.00 11.34
CA VAL A 198 -17.01 5.80 11.20
C VAL A 198 -17.28 7.06 10.37
N VAL A 199 -16.55 8.13 10.67
CA VAL A 199 -16.52 9.37 9.88
C VAL A 199 -15.13 9.59 9.32
N LYS A 200 -15.07 10.25 8.16
CA LYS A 200 -13.83 10.62 7.51
C LYS A 200 -13.41 12.02 7.94
N GLU A 201 -12.29 12.14 8.65
CA GLU A 201 -11.66 13.41 9.02
C GLU A 201 -10.38 13.59 8.18
N GLY A 202 -10.45 14.44 7.16
CA GLY A 202 -9.40 14.53 6.15
C GLY A 202 -9.22 13.18 5.44
N ARG A 203 -8.07 12.53 5.61
CA ARG A 203 -7.79 11.20 5.07
C ARG A 203 -7.98 10.05 6.07
N TYR A 204 -8.20 10.38 7.34
CA TYR A 204 -8.31 9.39 8.40
C TYR A 204 -9.75 8.99 8.69
N LEU A 205 -9.92 7.74 9.12
CA LEU A 205 -11.18 7.21 9.60
C LEU A 205 -11.21 7.33 11.14
N ARG A 206 -12.30 7.88 11.67
CA ARG A 206 -12.52 8.00 13.11
C ARG A 206 -13.82 7.29 13.49
N PRO A 207 -13.82 6.41 14.51
CA PRO A 207 -15.05 5.87 15.07
C PRO A 207 -15.95 6.98 15.58
N THR A 208 -17.26 6.78 15.44
CA THR A 208 -18.28 7.64 16.05
C THR A 208 -18.74 7.05 17.38
N ALA A 209 -19.42 7.84 18.20
CA ALA A 209 -20.05 7.33 19.42
C ALA A 209 -21.02 6.16 19.12
N LEU A 210 -21.77 6.25 18.00
CA LEU A 210 -22.64 5.15 17.53
C LEU A 210 -21.81 3.91 17.21
N GLY A 211 -20.71 4.06 16.45
CA GLY A 211 -19.83 2.94 16.10
C GLY A 211 -19.24 2.26 17.33
N GLU A 212 -18.80 3.03 18.32
CA GLU A 212 -18.27 2.49 19.58
C GLU A 212 -19.32 1.69 20.36
N VAL A 213 -20.55 2.23 20.48
CA VAL A 213 -21.65 1.54 21.17
C VAL A 213 -22.05 0.24 20.45
N VAL A 214 -22.16 0.28 19.11
CA VAL A 214 -22.51 -0.91 18.33
C VAL A 214 -21.41 -1.96 18.43
N THR A 215 -20.13 -1.56 18.31
CA THR A 215 -19.01 -2.49 18.43
C THR A 215 -19.02 -3.17 19.81
N LYS A 216 -19.15 -2.38 20.87
CA LYS A 216 -19.20 -2.91 22.24
C LYS A 216 -20.35 -3.89 22.44
N LEU A 217 -21.53 -3.56 21.94
CA LEU A 217 -22.71 -4.44 22.02
C LEU A 217 -22.45 -5.78 21.30
N MET A 218 -21.84 -5.71 20.11
CA MET A 218 -21.52 -6.90 19.32
C MET A 218 -20.45 -7.76 19.99
N GLU A 219 -19.40 -7.15 20.55
CA GLU A 219 -18.37 -7.85 21.32
C GLU A 219 -18.93 -8.55 22.56
N GLU A 220 -19.92 -7.92 23.24
CA GLU A 220 -20.56 -8.51 24.42
C GLU A 220 -21.54 -9.64 24.10
N ARG A 221 -22.26 -9.55 22.96
CA ARG A 221 -23.31 -10.49 22.60
C ARG A 221 -22.87 -11.58 21.62
N PHE A 222 -21.93 -11.27 20.76
CA PHE A 222 -21.45 -12.16 19.70
C PHE A 222 -19.91 -12.17 19.63
N PRO A 223 -19.21 -12.49 20.74
CA PRO A 223 -17.76 -12.38 20.80
C PRO A 223 -17.06 -13.24 19.73
N ASP A 224 -17.59 -14.43 19.47
CA ASP A 224 -17.02 -15.36 18.50
C ASP A 224 -17.14 -14.85 17.05
N ILE A 225 -18.25 -14.17 16.71
CA ILE A 225 -18.48 -13.66 15.36
C ILE A 225 -17.67 -12.38 15.09
N VAL A 226 -17.46 -11.57 16.12
CA VAL A 226 -16.71 -10.30 16.01
C VAL A 226 -15.19 -10.54 16.05
N ASP A 227 -14.74 -11.75 16.38
CA ASP A 227 -13.33 -12.12 16.36
C ASP A 227 -12.74 -12.03 14.94
N LEU A 228 -11.56 -11.42 14.84
CA LEU A 228 -10.88 -11.23 13.55
C LEU A 228 -10.51 -12.57 12.90
N LYS A 229 -10.20 -13.58 13.71
CA LYS A 229 -9.87 -14.93 13.23
C LYS A 229 -11.09 -15.65 12.68
N PHE A 230 -12.25 -15.42 13.29
CA PHE A 230 -13.50 -16.00 12.79
C PHE A 230 -13.75 -15.59 11.34
N THR A 231 -13.68 -14.28 11.05
CA THR A 231 -13.88 -13.77 9.68
C THR A 231 -12.82 -14.31 8.71
N ALA A 232 -11.55 -14.35 9.13
CA ALA A 232 -10.48 -14.89 8.31
C ALA A 232 -10.68 -16.38 7.99
N ASN A 233 -11.02 -17.19 9.00
CA ASN A 233 -11.30 -18.61 8.83
C ASN A 233 -12.52 -18.85 7.92
N MET A 234 -13.57 -18.06 8.07
CA MET A 234 -14.76 -18.14 7.20
C MET A 234 -14.39 -17.87 5.73
N GLU A 235 -13.53 -16.89 5.47
CA GLU A 235 -13.04 -16.62 4.11
C GLU A 235 -12.21 -17.79 3.55
N GLU A 236 -11.39 -18.44 4.38
CA GLU A 236 -10.63 -19.63 3.98
C GLU A 236 -11.56 -20.83 3.71
N GLU A 237 -12.55 -21.08 4.57
CA GLU A 237 -13.54 -22.14 4.39
C GLU A 237 -14.37 -21.93 3.11
N LEU A 238 -14.70 -20.66 2.75
CA LEU A 238 -15.36 -20.34 1.48
C LEU A 238 -14.47 -20.62 0.27
N ASP A 239 -13.17 -20.33 0.35
CA ASP A 239 -12.18 -20.68 -0.70
C ASP A 239 -12.07 -22.22 -0.84
N GLU A 240 -12.18 -22.98 0.25
CA GLU A 240 -12.23 -24.45 0.22
C GLU A 240 -13.48 -24.98 -0.45
N VAL A 241 -14.64 -24.35 -0.23
CA VAL A 241 -15.88 -24.67 -0.97
C VAL A 241 -15.71 -24.39 -2.45
N GLU A 242 -15.14 -23.23 -2.82
CA GLU A 242 -14.86 -22.88 -4.23
C GLU A 242 -13.96 -23.94 -4.92
N SER A 243 -12.94 -24.41 -4.20
CA SER A 243 -12.01 -25.44 -4.71
C SER A 243 -12.56 -26.88 -4.66
N GLY A 244 -13.79 -27.08 -4.15
CA GLY A 244 -14.44 -28.38 -4.04
C GLY A 244 -13.89 -29.30 -2.93
N LYS A 245 -13.13 -28.74 -1.97
CA LYS A 245 -12.60 -29.49 -0.83
C LYS A 245 -13.57 -29.63 0.33
N CYS A 246 -14.53 -28.73 0.44
CA CYS A 246 -15.55 -28.70 1.47
C CYS A 246 -16.95 -28.57 0.86
N ASP A 247 -17.95 -29.22 1.46
CA ASP A 247 -19.36 -29.04 1.09
C ASP A 247 -19.93 -27.80 1.80
N TRP A 248 -20.57 -26.92 1.04
CA TRP A 248 -21.12 -25.67 1.58
C TRP A 248 -22.25 -25.92 2.59
N LYS A 249 -22.99 -27.02 2.50
CA LYS A 249 -24.06 -27.36 3.44
C LYS A 249 -23.51 -27.75 4.79
N ASP A 250 -22.41 -28.48 4.82
CA ASP A 250 -21.73 -28.87 6.05
C ASP A 250 -21.16 -27.64 6.75
N LEU A 251 -20.55 -26.72 5.99
CA LEU A 251 -20.05 -25.45 6.50
C LEU A 251 -21.19 -24.60 7.10
N LEU A 252 -22.28 -24.46 6.37
CA LEU A 252 -23.44 -23.69 6.81
C LEU A 252 -24.10 -24.29 8.06
N SER A 253 -24.25 -25.62 8.10
CA SER A 253 -24.81 -26.32 9.26
C SER A 253 -23.97 -26.13 10.51
N LYS A 254 -22.64 -26.23 10.38
CA LYS A 254 -21.68 -25.98 11.48
C LYS A 254 -21.79 -24.55 12.02
N PHE A 255 -21.83 -23.56 11.10
CA PHE A 255 -21.99 -22.16 11.47
C PHE A 255 -23.31 -21.90 12.19
N TYR A 256 -24.43 -22.42 11.64
CA TYR A 256 -25.76 -22.15 12.16
C TYR A 256 -25.96 -22.69 13.57
N THR A 257 -25.43 -23.87 13.87
CA THR A 257 -25.51 -24.45 15.22
C THR A 257 -24.85 -23.55 16.28
N GLY A 258 -23.63 -23.04 16.01
CA GLY A 258 -22.97 -22.13 16.93
C GLY A 258 -23.61 -20.73 17.02
N PHE A 259 -24.25 -20.28 15.92
CA PHE A 259 -24.97 -19.02 15.89
C PHE A 259 -26.27 -19.07 16.70
N GLU A 260 -27.03 -20.17 16.59
CA GLU A 260 -28.29 -20.37 17.31
C GLU A 260 -28.08 -20.33 18.84
N ASP A 261 -27.03 -20.97 19.33
CA ASP A 261 -26.63 -20.96 20.75
C ASP A 261 -26.30 -19.53 21.25
N SER A 262 -25.83 -18.65 20.39
CA SER A 262 -25.47 -17.25 20.72
C SER A 262 -26.67 -16.30 20.65
N TYR A 263 -27.76 -16.72 19.98
CA TYR A 263 -28.96 -15.91 19.76
C TYR A 263 -29.99 -16.06 20.88
N GLU A 264 -30.03 -17.19 21.58
CA GLU A 264 -30.87 -17.43 22.75
C GLU A 264 -30.28 -16.80 24.03
#